data_6d80745e4733f27d558bef537b61ffd2
#
_entry.id   6d80745e4733f27d558bef537b61ffd2
#
_cell.length_a   1.000
_cell.length_b   1.000
_cell.length_c   1.000
_cell.angle_alpha   90.00
_cell.angle_beta   90.00
_cell.angle_gamma   90.00
#
_symmetry.space_group_name_H-M   'P 1'
#
loop_
_entity.id
_entity.type
_entity.pdbx_description
1 polymer ?
#
loop_
_entity_poly.entity_id
_entity_poly.type
_entity_poly.pdbx_seq_one_letter_code
_entity_poly.pdbx_strand_id
1 'polypeptide(L)'
;VLTIPAAGSEVSDSAVLTNEDTGRKLGLNTPLNRPLISFLNPELAFTLPRAQISAGAADIMMHTMERYFTNVKEPNVFTDRVAEALIRTVMECAERLLISRKDYDAMSELMWCGSVSHSGFTELGRCKDFSVHKLGHELSARFDSTHGATLTALWPSWARHVYKYDAPRFAQFAAAIFGVNAGTDEERARAGIRHMEEFFTSIEMPTSLAGLGIGTPGKGTIEELARAATANDTIRLGCFHPLNAADAAAIYTAANH
;
A
#
# COMPACT_ATOMS: atom_id res chain seq x y z
N VAL A 1 17.83 12.86 7.74
CA VAL A 1 18.54 12.08 6.71
C VAL A 1 17.77 10.81 6.45
N LEU A 2 17.35 10.60 5.20
CA LEU A 2 16.62 9.40 4.79
C LEU A 2 17.61 8.25 4.55
N THR A 3 17.32 7.08 5.13
CA THR A 3 18.14 5.87 4.98
C THR A 3 17.36 4.70 4.37
N ILE A 4 16.04 4.83 4.25
CA ILE A 4 15.15 3.87 3.61
C ILE A 4 13.98 4.61 2.96
N PRO A 5 13.78 4.52 1.63
CA PRO A 5 12.58 5.01 0.97
C PRO A 5 11.42 4.04 1.23
N ALA A 6 10.39 4.50 1.95
CA ALA A 6 9.18 3.74 2.28
C ALA A 6 8.08 4.69 2.78
N ALA A 7 7.96 4.87 4.09
CA ALA A 7 6.90 5.58 4.78
C ALA A 7 6.92 7.13 4.65
N GLY A 8 7.75 7.69 3.78
CA GLY A 8 7.77 9.13 3.50
C GLY A 8 8.09 10.02 4.72
N SER A 9 8.88 9.52 5.67
CA SER A 9 9.22 10.24 6.90
C SER A 9 9.88 11.60 6.67
N GLU A 10 10.43 11.82 5.49
CA GLU A 10 11.10 13.06 5.06
C GLU A 10 10.11 14.20 4.73
N VAL A 11 8.82 13.89 4.53
CA VAL A 11 7.78 14.88 4.18
C VAL A 11 6.46 14.67 4.94
N SER A 12 6.26 13.51 5.56
CA SER A 12 5.01 13.14 6.21
C SER A 12 4.77 13.92 7.50
N ASP A 13 3.50 14.20 7.79
CA ASP A 13 3.04 14.71 9.08
C ASP A 13 2.55 13.59 10.01
N SER A 14 2.70 12.34 9.59
CA SER A 14 2.27 11.15 10.34
C SER A 14 3.44 10.53 11.11
N ALA A 15 3.18 10.18 12.36
CA ALA A 15 4.02 9.30 13.16
C ALA A 15 3.17 8.14 13.66
N VAL A 16 3.71 6.92 13.57
CA VAL A 16 3.02 5.71 14.05
C VAL A 16 3.91 5.04 15.10
N LEU A 17 3.36 4.86 16.30
CA LEU A 17 4.08 4.29 17.44
C LEU A 17 3.32 3.09 17.98
N THR A 18 4.08 2.06 18.36
CA THR A 18 3.54 0.91 19.10
C THR A 18 3.72 1.15 20.58
N ASN A 19 2.64 1.08 21.34
CA ASN A 19 2.69 1.04 22.81
C ASN A 19 2.85 -0.43 23.21
N GLU A 20 4.02 -0.78 23.75
CA GLU A 20 4.36 -2.15 24.11
C GLU A 20 3.51 -2.69 25.28
N ASP A 21 3.11 -1.83 26.23
CA ASP A 21 2.29 -2.23 27.38
C ASP A 21 0.87 -2.65 26.97
N THR A 22 0.33 -2.04 25.93
CA THR A 22 -1.04 -2.29 25.46
C THR A 22 -1.12 -3.08 24.17
N GLY A 23 0.01 -3.31 23.48
CA GLY A 23 0.08 -3.94 22.17
C GLY A 23 -0.60 -3.12 21.04
N ARG A 24 -0.89 -1.84 21.28
CA ARG A 24 -1.62 -0.98 20.32
C ARG A 24 -0.67 -0.19 19.46
N LYS A 25 -0.88 -0.24 18.14
CA LYS A 25 -0.18 0.58 17.15
C LYS A 25 -1.08 1.76 16.75
N LEU A 26 -0.66 2.99 17.10
CA LEU A 26 -1.46 4.21 16.93
C LEU A 26 -0.73 5.24 16.10
N GLY A 27 -1.44 5.89 15.19
CA GLY A 27 -0.95 7.01 14.39
C GLY A 27 -1.34 8.36 14.99
N LEU A 28 -0.41 9.31 14.91
CA LEU A 28 -0.62 10.72 15.22
C LEU A 28 -0.24 11.56 14.00
N ASN A 29 -1.18 12.33 13.49
CA ASN A 29 -0.95 13.25 12.39
C ASN A 29 -0.93 14.68 12.91
N THR A 30 0.20 15.36 12.72
CA THR A 30 0.35 16.78 13.07
C THR A 30 1.42 17.43 12.19
N PRO A 31 1.23 18.69 11.75
CA PRO A 31 2.26 19.40 11.01
C PRO A 31 3.62 19.49 11.73
N LEU A 32 3.62 19.34 13.06
CA LEU A 32 4.85 19.35 13.88
C LEU A 32 5.75 18.13 13.64
N ASN A 33 5.21 17.05 13.08
CA ASN A 33 5.99 15.86 12.73
C ASN A 33 6.83 16.07 11.46
N ARG A 34 6.51 17.07 10.63
CA ARG A 34 7.23 17.32 9.38
C ARG A 34 8.63 17.87 9.65
N PRO A 35 9.68 17.26 9.06
CA PRO A 35 11.03 17.83 9.13
C PRO A 35 11.09 19.21 8.47
N LEU A 36 11.86 20.12 9.05
CA LEU A 36 12.14 21.42 8.41
C LEU A 36 13.05 21.27 7.19
N ILE A 37 13.98 20.31 7.23
CA ILE A 37 14.93 20.00 6.15
C ILE A 37 15.11 18.50 6.11
N SER A 38 15.10 17.94 4.91
CA SER A 38 15.35 16.52 4.68
C SER A 38 16.49 16.34 3.69
N PHE A 39 17.39 15.39 3.99
CA PHE A 39 18.50 15.01 3.13
C PHE A 39 18.25 13.63 2.57
N LEU A 40 18.14 13.55 1.25
CA LEU A 40 17.93 12.32 0.50
C LEU A 40 19.19 12.05 -0.30
N ASN A 41 20.05 11.13 0.18
CA ASN A 41 21.22 10.67 -0.55
C ASN A 41 21.05 9.18 -0.87
N PRO A 42 20.88 8.79 -2.15
CA PRO A 42 20.70 7.41 -2.57
C PRO A 42 21.79 6.45 -2.07
N GLU A 43 23.04 6.90 -1.94
CA GLU A 43 24.15 6.07 -1.49
C GLU A 43 23.96 5.52 -0.07
N LEU A 44 23.27 6.26 0.79
CA LEU A 44 22.96 5.82 2.17
C LEU A 44 22.00 4.62 2.22
N ALA A 45 21.26 4.37 1.14
CA ALA A 45 20.36 3.26 1.01
C ALA A 45 20.96 2.04 0.29
N PHE A 46 22.18 2.12 -0.25
CA PHE A 46 22.81 1.02 -1.01
C PHE A 46 23.08 -0.25 -0.21
N THR A 47 23.10 -0.14 1.12
CA THR A 47 23.31 -1.28 2.01
C THR A 47 22.01 -2.00 2.40
N LEU A 48 20.85 -1.46 2.00
CA LEU A 48 19.56 -2.07 2.29
C LEU A 48 19.47 -3.49 1.71
N PRO A 49 18.94 -4.47 2.46
CA PRO A 49 18.58 -5.76 1.91
C PRO A 49 17.49 -5.62 0.82
N ARG A 50 17.49 -6.52 -0.16
CA ARG A 50 16.46 -6.55 -1.23
C ARG A 50 15.04 -6.52 -0.66
N ALA A 51 14.77 -7.35 0.34
CA ALA A 51 13.45 -7.41 0.98
C ALA A 51 12.99 -6.05 1.55
N GLN A 52 13.92 -5.23 2.07
CA GLN A 52 13.58 -3.89 2.56
C GLN A 52 13.34 -2.89 1.43
N ILE A 53 14.07 -3.00 0.32
CA ILE A 53 13.84 -2.19 -0.88
C ILE A 53 12.47 -2.53 -1.47
N SER A 54 12.14 -3.81 -1.63
CA SER A 54 10.85 -4.26 -2.15
C SER A 54 9.69 -3.85 -1.24
N ALA A 55 9.84 -4.02 0.07
CA ALA A 55 8.83 -3.60 1.04
C ALA A 55 8.62 -2.08 1.04
N GLY A 56 9.70 -1.30 0.92
CA GLY A 56 9.64 0.15 0.79
C GLY A 56 8.94 0.59 -0.50
N ALA A 57 9.29 0.00 -1.64
CA ALA A 57 8.63 0.25 -2.91
C ALA A 57 7.12 -0.09 -2.85
N ALA A 58 6.76 -1.22 -2.25
CA ALA A 58 5.38 -1.63 -2.04
C ALA A 58 4.61 -0.62 -1.17
N ASP A 59 5.23 -0.10 -0.11
CA ASP A 59 4.64 0.91 0.77
C ASP A 59 4.38 2.24 0.03
N ILE A 60 5.36 2.73 -0.73
CA ILE A 60 5.23 3.92 -1.58
C ILE A 60 4.07 3.75 -2.58
N MET A 61 4.00 2.61 -3.26
CA MET A 61 2.91 2.31 -4.18
C MET A 61 1.57 2.26 -3.46
N MET A 62 1.49 1.59 -2.31
CA MET A 62 0.25 1.45 -1.57
C MET A 62 -0.28 2.79 -1.08
N HIS A 63 0.57 3.67 -0.59
CA HIS A 63 0.18 5.04 -0.23
C HIS A 63 -0.43 5.81 -1.41
N THR A 64 0.09 5.60 -2.62
CA THR A 64 -0.46 6.21 -3.84
C THR A 64 -1.75 5.53 -4.27
N MET A 65 -1.81 4.20 -4.27
CA MET A 65 -3.00 3.44 -4.67
C MET A 65 -4.19 3.68 -3.75
N GLU A 66 -3.99 3.80 -2.43
CA GLU A 66 -5.08 4.07 -1.49
C GLU A 66 -5.58 5.53 -1.54
N ARG A 67 -4.89 6.41 -2.26
CA ARG A 67 -5.41 7.72 -2.67
C ARG A 67 -6.03 7.70 -4.06
N TYR A 68 -5.51 6.85 -4.94
CA TYR A 68 -6.05 6.64 -6.29
C TYR A 68 -7.42 5.97 -6.24
N PHE A 69 -7.58 4.87 -5.50
CA PHE A 69 -8.87 4.20 -5.29
C PHE A 69 -9.73 4.99 -4.30
N THR A 70 -10.59 5.85 -4.84
CA THR A 70 -11.43 6.82 -4.13
C THR A 70 -12.89 6.67 -4.52
N ASN A 71 -13.81 7.08 -3.66
CA ASN A 71 -15.24 7.16 -3.97
C ASN A 71 -15.64 8.53 -4.58
N VAL A 72 -14.71 9.46 -4.70
CA VAL A 72 -14.96 10.77 -5.34
C VAL A 72 -15.10 10.56 -6.86
N LYS A 73 -16.25 10.95 -7.41
CA LYS A 73 -16.60 10.72 -8.82
C LYS A 73 -16.22 11.88 -9.74
N GLU A 74 -15.99 13.05 -9.18
CA GLU A 74 -15.58 14.22 -9.94
C GLU A 74 -14.24 13.97 -10.64
N PRO A 75 -14.13 14.35 -11.94
CA PRO A 75 -12.91 14.18 -12.70
C PRO A 75 -11.73 14.92 -12.05
N ASN A 76 -10.62 14.22 -11.91
CA ASN A 76 -9.36 14.80 -11.43
C ASN A 76 -8.19 14.19 -12.23
N VAL A 77 -8.21 14.47 -13.54
CA VAL A 77 -7.34 13.82 -14.52
C VAL A 77 -5.86 14.05 -14.22
N PHE A 78 -5.50 15.26 -13.78
CA PHE A 78 -4.10 15.57 -13.46
C PHE A 78 -3.58 14.76 -12.28
N THR A 79 -4.31 14.73 -11.17
CA THR A 79 -3.94 13.95 -9.99
C THR A 79 -3.88 12.45 -10.29
N ASP A 80 -4.81 11.93 -11.10
CA ASP A 80 -4.79 10.54 -11.55
C ASP A 80 -3.52 10.23 -12.35
N ARG A 81 -3.17 11.05 -13.34
CA ARG A 81 -1.97 10.85 -14.16
C ARG A 81 -0.68 10.94 -13.37
N VAL A 82 -0.61 11.82 -12.36
CA VAL A 82 0.53 11.88 -11.44
C VAL A 82 0.65 10.58 -10.64
N ALA A 83 -0.45 10.10 -10.06
CA ALA A 83 -0.47 8.84 -9.33
C ALA A 83 -0.09 7.65 -10.21
N GLU A 84 -0.63 7.59 -11.43
CA GLU A 84 -0.34 6.55 -12.43
C GLU A 84 1.14 6.58 -12.86
N ALA A 85 1.71 7.76 -13.10
CA ALA A 85 3.12 7.91 -13.43
C ALA A 85 4.02 7.47 -12.25
N LEU A 86 3.69 7.89 -11.03
CA LEU A 86 4.42 7.52 -9.82
C LEU A 86 4.44 6.00 -9.64
N ILE A 87 3.29 5.32 -9.73
CA ILE A 87 3.21 3.86 -9.59
C ILE A 87 4.11 3.16 -10.62
N ARG A 88 4.05 3.54 -11.90
CA ARG A 88 4.91 2.95 -12.94
C ARG A 88 6.39 3.19 -12.69
N THR A 89 6.78 4.40 -12.27
CA THR A 89 8.17 4.72 -11.94
C THR A 89 8.67 3.86 -10.77
N VAL A 90 7.86 3.70 -9.71
CA VAL A 90 8.23 2.84 -8.58
C VAL A 90 8.39 1.39 -8.98
N MET A 91 7.50 0.87 -9.86
CA MET A 91 7.62 -0.50 -10.39
C MET A 91 8.95 -0.69 -11.13
N GLU A 92 9.30 0.20 -12.06
CA GLU A 92 10.57 0.16 -12.79
C GLU A 92 11.77 0.25 -11.84
N CYS A 93 11.75 1.19 -10.89
CA CYS A 93 12.84 1.35 -9.92
C CYS A 93 13.01 0.12 -9.04
N ALA A 94 11.92 -0.51 -8.57
CA ALA A 94 11.98 -1.72 -7.76
C ALA A 94 12.65 -2.87 -8.53
N GLU A 95 12.26 -3.11 -9.78
CA GLU A 95 12.87 -4.14 -10.63
C GLU A 95 14.37 -3.89 -10.85
N ARG A 96 14.77 -2.65 -11.18
CA ARG A 96 16.19 -2.27 -11.36
C ARG A 96 17.00 -2.47 -10.09
N LEU A 97 16.45 -2.09 -8.93
CA LEU A 97 17.12 -2.21 -7.64
C LEU A 97 17.26 -3.66 -7.16
N LEU A 98 16.38 -4.56 -7.59
CA LEU A 98 16.55 -6.00 -7.39
C LEU A 98 17.72 -6.57 -8.21
N ILE A 99 18.02 -5.99 -9.36
CA ILE A 99 19.20 -6.35 -10.17
C ILE A 99 20.45 -5.74 -9.54
N SER A 100 20.43 -4.43 -9.24
CA SER A 100 21.57 -3.70 -8.67
C SER A 100 21.10 -2.72 -7.59
N ARG A 101 21.34 -3.05 -6.32
CA ARG A 101 21.04 -2.16 -5.17
C ARG A 101 21.83 -0.84 -5.18
N LYS A 102 22.89 -0.75 -5.99
CA LYS A 102 23.74 0.44 -6.15
C LYS A 102 23.39 1.25 -7.40
N ASP A 103 22.24 0.97 -8.03
CA ASP A 103 21.71 1.81 -9.10
C ASP A 103 21.27 3.14 -8.51
N TYR A 104 22.16 4.16 -8.66
CA TYR A 104 21.96 5.49 -8.07
C TYR A 104 20.69 6.15 -8.61
N ASP A 105 20.46 6.07 -9.91
CA ASP A 105 19.33 6.73 -10.55
C ASP A 105 18.01 6.10 -10.09
N ALA A 106 17.92 4.77 -10.09
CA ALA A 106 16.75 4.07 -9.61
C ALA A 106 16.45 4.33 -8.12
N MET A 107 17.49 4.39 -7.26
CA MET A 107 17.33 4.71 -5.85
C MET A 107 16.91 6.16 -5.65
N SER A 108 17.46 7.09 -6.44
CA SER A 108 17.10 8.51 -6.41
C SER A 108 15.65 8.73 -6.78
N GLU A 109 15.20 8.11 -7.88
CA GLU A 109 13.78 8.16 -8.31
C GLU A 109 12.85 7.51 -7.29
N LEU A 110 13.24 6.37 -6.69
CA LEU A 110 12.44 5.71 -5.65
C LEU A 110 12.28 6.61 -4.41
N MET A 111 13.35 7.29 -3.95
CA MET A 111 13.28 8.26 -2.86
C MET A 111 12.37 9.43 -3.20
N TRP A 112 12.47 9.96 -4.43
CA TRP A 112 11.61 11.07 -4.87
C TRP A 112 10.14 10.65 -4.95
N CYS A 113 9.85 9.49 -5.52
CA CYS A 113 8.50 8.92 -5.54
C CYS A 113 7.95 8.72 -4.12
N GLY A 114 8.77 8.28 -3.17
CA GLY A 114 8.42 8.16 -1.75
C GLY A 114 7.97 9.50 -1.18
N SER A 115 8.75 10.55 -1.40
CA SER A 115 8.40 11.90 -0.95
C SER A 115 7.09 12.41 -1.59
N VAL A 116 6.91 12.22 -2.90
CA VAL A 116 5.69 12.65 -3.61
C VAL A 116 4.47 11.89 -3.11
N SER A 117 4.58 10.57 -2.90
CA SER A 117 3.48 9.72 -2.43
C SER A 117 2.94 10.14 -1.05
N HIS A 118 3.81 10.75 -0.21
CA HIS A 118 3.45 11.15 1.16
C HIS A 118 3.27 12.66 1.36
N SER A 119 3.59 13.47 0.35
CA SER A 119 3.48 14.94 0.43
C SER A 119 2.04 15.47 0.44
N GLY A 120 1.06 14.61 0.16
CA GLY A 120 -0.34 15.01 -0.07
C GLY A 120 -0.66 15.35 -1.53
N PHE A 121 0.35 15.35 -2.42
CA PHE A 121 0.13 15.74 -3.83
C PHE A 121 -0.78 14.76 -4.58
N THR A 122 -0.67 13.46 -4.31
CA THR A 122 -1.50 12.42 -4.93
C THR A 122 -2.91 12.31 -4.34
N GLU A 123 -3.24 13.09 -3.31
CA GLU A 123 -4.55 13.06 -2.63
C GLU A 123 -5.44 14.29 -2.94
N LEU A 124 -4.93 15.27 -3.69
CA LEU A 124 -5.67 16.48 -4.00
C LEU A 124 -7.00 16.17 -4.70
N GLY A 125 -8.11 16.59 -4.10
CA GLY A 125 -9.46 16.31 -4.58
C GLY A 125 -9.88 14.83 -4.45
N ARG A 126 -9.24 14.06 -3.55
CA ARG A 126 -9.52 12.64 -3.32
C ARG A 126 -9.88 12.37 -1.86
N CYS A 127 -10.72 11.36 -1.66
CA CYS A 127 -10.89 10.73 -0.36
C CYS A 127 -9.91 9.58 -0.24
N LYS A 128 -9.16 9.53 0.86
CA LYS A 128 -8.15 8.49 1.12
C LYS A 128 -8.80 7.23 1.65
N ASP A 129 -8.53 6.08 1.05
CA ASP A 129 -9.07 4.80 1.52
C ASP A 129 -8.36 4.31 2.79
N PHE A 130 -7.09 3.96 2.71
CA PHE A 130 -6.28 3.45 3.82
C PHE A 130 -6.84 2.22 4.54
N SER A 131 -7.76 1.47 3.93
CA SER A 131 -8.30 0.23 4.51
C SER A 131 -7.24 -0.87 4.54
N VAL A 132 -6.43 -1.02 3.48
CA VAL A 132 -5.35 -2.02 3.44
C VAL A 132 -4.29 -1.73 4.48
N HIS A 133 -3.92 -0.45 4.68
CA HIS A 133 -3.01 -0.05 5.75
C HIS A 133 -3.56 -0.42 7.14
N LYS A 134 -4.84 -0.12 7.40
CA LYS A 134 -5.47 -0.45 8.69
C LYS A 134 -5.49 -1.95 8.96
N LEU A 135 -5.84 -2.74 7.96
CA LEU A 135 -5.77 -4.20 8.04
C LEU A 135 -4.32 -4.69 8.22
N GLY A 136 -3.37 -4.15 7.47
CA GLY A 136 -1.95 -4.49 7.57
C GLY A 136 -1.33 -4.15 8.93
N HIS A 137 -1.77 -3.07 9.58
CA HIS A 137 -1.30 -2.70 10.92
C HIS A 137 -1.58 -3.78 11.96
N GLU A 138 -2.74 -4.44 11.90
CA GLU A 138 -3.09 -5.52 12.82
C GLU A 138 -2.18 -6.75 12.62
N LEU A 139 -1.81 -7.06 11.36
CA LEU A 139 -0.84 -8.12 11.08
C LEU A 139 0.55 -7.76 11.61
N SER A 140 1.01 -6.51 11.38
CA SER A 140 2.30 -6.06 11.91
C SER A 140 2.32 -6.06 13.44
N ALA A 141 1.25 -5.63 14.09
CA ALA A 141 1.17 -5.58 15.55
C ALA A 141 1.17 -6.97 16.18
N ARG A 142 0.48 -7.94 15.57
CA ARG A 142 0.31 -9.28 16.13
C ARG A 142 1.46 -10.23 15.81
N PHE A 143 2.06 -10.10 14.62
CA PHE A 143 3.03 -11.07 14.09
C PHE A 143 4.42 -10.47 13.81
N ASP A 144 4.63 -9.21 14.20
CA ASP A 144 5.89 -8.48 13.94
C ASP A 144 6.32 -8.53 12.46
N SER A 145 5.34 -8.52 11.55
CA SER A 145 5.57 -8.62 10.11
C SER A 145 5.97 -7.27 9.51
N THR A 146 6.88 -7.29 8.54
CA THR A 146 7.32 -6.10 7.81
C THR A 146 6.13 -5.38 7.18
N HIS A 147 6.00 -4.07 7.42
CA HIS A 147 4.82 -3.28 7.05
C HIS A 147 4.46 -3.37 5.56
N GLY A 148 5.39 -3.06 4.65
CA GLY A 148 5.12 -3.15 3.21
C GLY A 148 4.70 -4.55 2.74
N ALA A 149 5.22 -5.61 3.40
CA ALA A 149 4.84 -6.98 3.10
C ALA A 149 3.41 -7.31 3.56
N THR A 150 2.93 -6.74 4.68
CA THR A 150 1.52 -6.92 5.09
C THR A 150 0.55 -6.28 4.11
N LEU A 151 0.96 -5.17 3.49
CA LEU A 151 0.13 -4.48 2.50
C LEU A 151 -0.04 -5.30 1.22
N THR A 152 1.07 -5.86 0.69
CA THR A 152 1.01 -6.69 -0.51
C THR A 152 0.29 -8.02 -0.28
N ALA A 153 0.41 -8.61 0.92
CA ALA A 153 -0.31 -9.82 1.29
C ALA A 153 -1.84 -9.65 1.31
N LEU A 154 -2.33 -8.44 1.57
CA LEU A 154 -3.75 -8.14 1.71
C LEU A 154 -4.37 -7.49 0.48
N TRP A 155 -3.62 -6.66 -0.25
CA TRP A 155 -4.17 -5.83 -1.33
C TRP A 155 -4.91 -6.65 -2.41
N PRO A 156 -4.42 -7.82 -2.90
CA PRO A 156 -5.15 -8.57 -3.92
C PRO A 156 -6.52 -9.03 -3.45
N SER A 157 -6.63 -9.45 -2.19
CA SER A 157 -7.89 -9.89 -1.58
C SER A 157 -8.84 -8.73 -1.35
N TRP A 158 -8.32 -7.58 -0.87
CA TRP A 158 -9.06 -6.34 -0.76
C TRP A 158 -9.59 -5.89 -2.13
N ALA A 159 -8.74 -5.83 -3.13
CA ALA A 159 -9.10 -5.39 -4.46
C ALA A 159 -10.21 -6.27 -5.08
N ARG A 160 -10.11 -7.60 -4.93
CA ARG A 160 -11.16 -8.55 -5.37
C ARG A 160 -12.47 -8.38 -4.60
N HIS A 161 -12.42 -7.95 -3.35
CA HIS A 161 -13.61 -7.69 -2.54
C HIS A 161 -14.35 -6.43 -3.00
N VAL A 162 -13.60 -5.36 -3.32
CA VAL A 162 -14.18 -4.02 -3.53
C VAL A 162 -14.34 -3.60 -5.00
N TYR A 163 -13.62 -4.17 -5.98
CA TYR A 163 -13.62 -3.68 -7.37
C TYR A 163 -15.01 -3.57 -7.99
N LYS A 164 -15.94 -4.44 -7.59
CA LYS A 164 -17.32 -4.47 -8.10
C LYS A 164 -18.13 -3.21 -7.79
N TYR A 165 -17.73 -2.41 -6.80
CA TYR A 165 -18.39 -1.16 -6.44
C TYR A 165 -18.03 0.02 -7.35
N ASP A 166 -16.89 -0.09 -8.05
CA ASP A 166 -16.46 0.83 -9.11
C ASP A 166 -15.50 0.13 -10.08
N ALA A 167 -16.02 -0.81 -10.85
CA ALA A 167 -15.22 -1.53 -11.85
C ALA A 167 -14.55 -0.59 -12.88
N PRO A 168 -15.18 0.51 -13.36
CA PRO A 168 -14.52 1.50 -14.21
C PRO A 168 -13.23 2.08 -13.62
N ARG A 169 -13.17 2.35 -12.29
CA ARG A 169 -11.97 2.87 -11.64
C ARG A 169 -10.82 1.86 -11.67
N PHE A 170 -11.10 0.59 -11.42
CA PHE A 170 -10.12 -0.48 -11.54
C PHE A 170 -9.73 -0.75 -13.00
N ALA A 171 -10.65 -0.60 -13.94
CA ALA A 171 -10.36 -0.70 -15.37
C ALA A 171 -9.46 0.44 -15.86
N GLN A 172 -9.66 1.67 -15.38
CA GLN A 172 -8.75 2.80 -15.62
C GLN A 172 -7.35 2.50 -15.11
N PHE A 173 -7.24 2.00 -13.88
CA PHE A 173 -5.97 1.57 -13.29
C PHE A 173 -5.27 0.51 -14.16
N ALA A 174 -5.99 -0.52 -14.59
CA ALA A 174 -5.46 -1.58 -15.43
C ALA A 174 -4.94 -1.06 -16.77
N ALA A 175 -5.67 -0.14 -17.40
CA ALA A 175 -5.27 0.49 -18.65
C ALA A 175 -4.03 1.38 -18.46
N ALA A 176 -4.01 2.22 -17.41
CA ALA A 176 -2.94 3.18 -17.19
C ALA A 176 -1.63 2.54 -16.73
N ILE A 177 -1.68 1.49 -15.91
CA ILE A 177 -0.49 0.86 -15.32
C ILE A 177 0.01 -0.29 -16.20
N PHE A 178 -0.89 -1.12 -16.74
CA PHE A 178 -0.54 -2.37 -17.42
C PHE A 178 -0.90 -2.38 -18.90
N GLY A 179 -1.50 -1.30 -19.44
CA GLY A 179 -1.90 -1.24 -20.85
C GLY A 179 -3.07 -2.15 -21.21
N VAL A 180 -3.88 -2.59 -20.24
CA VAL A 180 -5.04 -3.47 -20.45
C VAL A 180 -6.22 -2.63 -20.96
N ASN A 181 -6.39 -2.61 -22.29
CA ASN A 181 -7.39 -1.77 -22.95
C ASN A 181 -8.59 -2.54 -23.54
N ALA A 182 -8.49 -3.88 -23.66
CA ALA A 182 -9.53 -4.70 -24.28
C ALA A 182 -10.43 -5.35 -23.20
N GLY A 183 -11.69 -5.55 -23.54
CA GLY A 183 -12.70 -6.18 -22.69
C GLY A 183 -13.59 -5.20 -21.94
N THR A 184 -14.53 -5.72 -21.19
CA THR A 184 -15.42 -4.97 -20.31
C THR A 184 -14.64 -4.36 -19.13
N ASP A 185 -15.21 -3.39 -18.43
CA ASP A 185 -14.59 -2.80 -17.25
C ASP A 185 -14.29 -3.85 -16.17
N GLU A 186 -15.17 -4.83 -16.00
CA GLU A 186 -14.97 -5.92 -15.04
C GLU A 186 -13.82 -6.84 -15.44
N GLU A 187 -13.70 -7.20 -16.72
CA GLU A 187 -12.59 -8.02 -17.22
C GLU A 187 -11.25 -7.29 -17.07
N ARG A 188 -11.21 -6.00 -17.42
CA ARG A 188 -10.02 -5.15 -17.26
C ARG A 188 -9.65 -4.98 -15.79
N ALA A 189 -10.63 -4.75 -14.91
CA ALA A 189 -10.41 -4.63 -13.47
C ALA A 189 -9.77 -5.90 -12.91
N ARG A 190 -10.31 -7.07 -13.24
CA ARG A 190 -9.76 -8.36 -12.82
C ARG A 190 -8.36 -8.61 -13.38
N ALA A 191 -8.10 -8.23 -14.62
CA ALA A 191 -6.77 -8.33 -15.23
C ALA A 191 -5.77 -7.41 -14.52
N GLY A 192 -6.12 -6.16 -14.22
CA GLY A 192 -5.27 -5.23 -13.49
C GLY A 192 -4.93 -5.73 -12.08
N ILE A 193 -5.89 -6.34 -11.38
CA ILE A 193 -5.66 -6.94 -10.06
C ILE A 193 -4.64 -8.09 -10.17
N ARG A 194 -4.79 -8.98 -11.16
CA ARG A 194 -3.83 -10.08 -11.37
C ARG A 194 -2.42 -9.57 -11.70
N HIS A 195 -2.31 -8.61 -12.62
CA HIS A 195 -1.01 -8.05 -12.99
C HIS A 195 -0.29 -7.36 -11.82
N MET A 196 -1.04 -6.68 -10.94
CA MET A 196 -0.45 -6.09 -9.74
C MET A 196 0.03 -7.18 -8.75
N GLU A 197 -0.74 -8.26 -8.59
CA GLU A 197 -0.34 -9.40 -7.77
C GLU A 197 0.91 -10.11 -8.34
N GLU A 198 0.96 -10.28 -9.66
CA GLU A 198 2.14 -10.79 -10.36
C GLU A 198 3.35 -9.89 -10.17
N PHE A 199 3.17 -8.57 -10.22
CA PHE A 199 4.22 -7.61 -9.94
C PHE A 199 4.72 -7.72 -8.50
N PHE A 200 3.85 -7.78 -7.49
CA PHE A 200 4.29 -7.99 -6.10
C PHE A 200 5.11 -9.26 -5.95
N THR A 201 4.70 -10.34 -6.60
CA THR A 201 5.46 -11.60 -6.62
C THR A 201 6.83 -11.43 -7.30
N SER A 202 6.91 -10.68 -8.40
CA SER A 202 8.16 -10.45 -9.15
C SER A 202 9.21 -9.68 -8.33
N ILE A 203 8.76 -8.83 -7.41
CA ILE A 203 9.63 -8.12 -6.47
C ILE A 203 9.78 -8.84 -5.12
N GLU A 204 9.53 -10.15 -5.08
CA GLU A 204 9.70 -11.01 -3.89
C GLU A 204 8.79 -10.61 -2.72
N MET A 205 7.64 -9.95 -2.97
CA MET A 205 6.68 -9.59 -1.94
C MET A 205 5.55 -10.63 -1.84
N PRO A 206 5.10 -10.96 -0.61
CA PRO A 206 4.01 -11.91 -0.39
C PRO A 206 2.67 -11.35 -0.88
N THR A 207 1.81 -12.25 -1.39
CA THR A 207 0.44 -11.92 -1.81
C THR A 207 -0.62 -12.70 -1.02
N SER A 208 -0.20 -13.34 0.07
CA SER A 208 -1.06 -14.10 0.99
C SER A 208 -0.49 -14.10 2.42
N LEU A 209 -1.30 -14.54 3.39
CA LEU A 209 -0.86 -14.65 4.79
C LEU A 209 0.20 -15.76 4.98
N ALA A 210 0.06 -16.89 4.28
CA ALA A 210 1.09 -17.93 4.30
C ALA A 210 2.41 -17.43 3.68
N GLY A 211 2.34 -16.69 2.57
CA GLY A 211 3.49 -16.06 1.94
C GLY A 211 4.18 -15.02 2.85
N LEU A 212 3.42 -14.37 3.74
CA LEU A 212 3.95 -13.45 4.76
C LEU A 212 4.72 -14.19 5.87
N GLY A 213 4.65 -15.53 5.92
CA GLY A 213 5.33 -16.35 6.92
C GLY A 213 4.59 -16.56 8.23
N ILE A 214 3.34 -16.12 8.32
CA ILE A 214 2.51 -16.29 9.52
C ILE A 214 1.61 -17.54 9.47
N GLY A 215 1.76 -18.35 8.41
CA GLY A 215 0.95 -19.54 8.17
C GLY A 215 -0.47 -19.21 7.79
N THR A 216 -1.41 -20.10 8.14
CA THR A 216 -2.84 -19.95 7.90
C THR A 216 -3.60 -19.79 9.21
N PRO A 217 -3.76 -18.55 9.74
CA PRO A 217 -4.45 -18.29 10.98
C PRO A 217 -5.86 -18.89 11.03
N GLY A 218 -6.23 -19.47 12.17
CA GLY A 218 -7.57 -20.02 12.37
C GLY A 218 -8.67 -18.96 12.40
N LYS A 219 -9.92 -19.37 12.20
CA LYS A 219 -11.09 -18.48 12.13
C LYS A 219 -11.18 -17.48 13.29
N GLY A 220 -10.91 -17.92 14.53
CA GLY A 220 -10.93 -17.05 15.71
C GLY A 220 -9.93 -15.91 15.63
N THR A 221 -8.71 -16.19 15.16
CA THR A 221 -7.66 -15.17 14.96
C THR A 221 -8.07 -14.16 13.88
N ILE A 222 -8.66 -14.63 12.77
CA ILE A 222 -9.17 -13.75 11.70
C ILE A 222 -10.26 -12.80 12.21
N GLU A 223 -11.20 -13.33 13.00
CA GLU A 223 -12.26 -12.52 13.60
C GLU A 223 -11.72 -11.50 14.62
N GLU A 224 -10.69 -11.86 15.37
CA GLU A 224 -10.01 -10.93 16.29
C GLU A 224 -9.32 -9.80 15.52
N LEU A 225 -8.55 -10.11 14.47
CA LEU A 225 -7.91 -9.12 13.60
C LEU A 225 -8.94 -8.16 12.99
N ALA A 226 -10.04 -8.70 12.46
CA ALA A 226 -11.10 -7.90 11.86
C ALA A 226 -11.78 -6.96 12.87
N ARG A 227 -12.04 -7.44 14.08
CA ARG A 227 -12.58 -6.60 15.17
C ARG A 227 -11.58 -5.54 15.63
N ALA A 228 -10.30 -5.88 15.74
CA ALA A 228 -9.26 -4.93 16.12
C ALA A 228 -9.16 -3.79 15.08
N ALA A 229 -9.06 -4.12 13.78
CA ALA A 229 -8.98 -3.15 12.70
C ALA A 229 -10.19 -2.19 12.68
N THR A 230 -11.39 -2.67 13.00
CA THR A 230 -12.64 -1.89 12.98
C THR A 230 -13.05 -1.34 14.35
N ALA A 231 -12.16 -1.35 15.34
CA ALA A 231 -12.44 -0.95 16.71
C ALA A 231 -13.74 -1.60 17.26
N ASN A 232 -13.84 -2.93 17.15
CA ASN A 232 -15.02 -3.73 17.48
C ASN A 232 -16.28 -3.32 16.68
N ASP A 233 -16.10 -3.07 15.38
CA ASP A 233 -17.15 -2.65 14.43
C ASP A 233 -17.76 -1.27 14.71
N THR A 234 -17.09 -0.44 15.50
CA THR A 234 -17.53 0.94 15.79
C THR A 234 -17.12 1.94 14.72
N ILE A 235 -16.11 1.60 13.88
CA ILE A 235 -15.67 2.42 12.76
C ILE A 235 -15.80 1.63 11.45
N ARG A 236 -15.79 2.37 10.32
CA ARG A 236 -15.68 1.81 8.98
C ARG A 236 -14.30 2.11 8.43
N LEU A 237 -13.70 1.13 7.73
CA LEU A 237 -12.39 1.30 7.10
C LEU A 237 -12.56 1.75 5.66
N GLY A 238 -11.75 2.71 5.27
CA GLY A 238 -11.69 3.16 3.88
C GLY A 238 -12.85 4.06 3.46
N CYS A 239 -12.67 4.65 2.28
CA CYS A 239 -13.69 5.47 1.65
C CYS A 239 -14.13 4.95 0.28
N PHE A 240 -13.33 4.14 -0.40
CA PHE A 240 -13.72 3.55 -1.68
C PHE A 240 -14.99 2.70 -1.54
N HIS A 241 -14.96 1.79 -0.58
CA HIS A 241 -16.11 1.06 -0.07
C HIS A 241 -15.92 0.89 1.44
N PRO A 242 -16.70 1.60 2.29
CA PRO A 242 -16.50 1.55 3.74
C PRO A 242 -16.71 0.14 4.31
N LEU A 243 -15.63 -0.48 4.78
CA LEU A 243 -15.64 -1.86 5.27
C LEU A 243 -16.05 -1.94 6.74
N ASN A 244 -16.88 -2.91 7.09
CA ASN A 244 -17.21 -3.32 8.45
C ASN A 244 -16.33 -4.52 8.89
N ALA A 245 -16.55 -5.03 10.11
CA ALA A 245 -15.80 -6.17 10.63
C ALA A 245 -16.01 -7.46 9.82
N ALA A 246 -17.19 -7.67 9.23
CA ALA A 246 -17.46 -8.84 8.39
C ALA A 246 -16.73 -8.75 7.06
N ASP A 247 -16.65 -7.56 6.44
CA ASP A 247 -15.86 -7.33 5.24
C ASP A 247 -14.36 -7.54 5.52
N ALA A 248 -13.86 -7.00 6.63
CA ALA A 248 -12.47 -7.19 7.05
C ALA A 248 -12.14 -8.67 7.26
N ALA A 249 -13.02 -9.43 7.92
CA ALA A 249 -12.85 -10.87 8.11
C ALA A 249 -12.88 -11.63 6.77
N ALA A 250 -13.74 -11.23 5.83
CA ALA A 250 -13.79 -11.82 4.48
C ALA A 250 -12.49 -11.58 3.70
N ILE A 251 -11.91 -10.37 3.80
CA ILE A 251 -10.63 -10.02 3.15
C ILE A 251 -9.48 -10.85 3.75
N TYR A 252 -9.36 -10.93 5.09
CA TYR A 252 -8.35 -11.76 5.74
C TYR A 252 -8.53 -13.25 5.38
N THR A 253 -9.77 -13.74 5.33
CA THR A 253 -10.06 -15.12 4.94
C THR A 253 -9.65 -15.39 3.50
N ALA A 254 -9.91 -14.46 2.58
CA ALA A 254 -9.50 -14.58 1.19
C ALA A 254 -7.97 -14.54 1.00
N ALA A 255 -7.25 -13.81 1.84
CA ALA A 255 -5.79 -13.76 1.85
C ALA A 255 -5.14 -14.96 2.57
N ASN A 256 -5.92 -15.81 3.24
CA ASN A 256 -5.45 -16.89 4.13
C ASN A 256 -5.20 -18.20 3.36
N HIS A 257 -4.22 -18.18 2.47
CA HIS A 257 -3.79 -19.33 1.66
C HIS A 257 -2.27 -19.30 1.46
#